data_4f848a764e3e9ffefd115c053e922f76
#
_entry.id   4f848a764e3e9ffefd115c053e922f76
#
_cell.length_a   1.000
_cell.length_b   1.000
_cell.length_c   1.000
_cell.angle_alpha   90.00
_cell.angle_beta   90.00
_cell.angle_gamma   90.00
#
_symmetry.space_group_name_H-M   'P 1'
#
loop_
_entity.id
_entity.type
_entity.pdbx_description
1 polymer ?
#
loop_
_entity_poly.entity_id
_entity_poly.type
_entity_poly.pdbx_seq_one_letter_code
_entity_poly.pdbx_strand_id
1 'polypeptide(L)'
;MLSVCRTARPGTSAYRSYLLEIYVALLRTGRDMSVNLAESGEEPLDRLLALPPAEEACRLFCRLCDDFTEKAASNRLTAGQQIIQAAQTYINGHYADPELTAEKLCRHLHVSPSYFSALFKRETGQNFSYFLTETRMGQAMTLLTGTDMKTATVAEAVGIPCLLYTSDA
;
A
#
# COMPACT_ATOMS: atom_id res chain seq x y z
N MET A 1 1.51 29.90 3.29
CA MET A 1 2.54 29.58 4.31
C MET A 1 3.64 30.64 4.47
N LEU A 2 4.21 31.16 3.41
CA LEU A 2 5.29 32.18 3.45
C LEU A 2 4.87 33.55 4.02
N SER A 3 3.59 33.94 4.04
CA SER A 3 3.16 35.27 4.50
C SER A 3 3.11 35.39 6.03
N VAL A 4 2.93 34.31 6.76
CA VAL A 4 2.78 34.32 8.24
C VAL A 4 4.15 34.35 8.92
N CYS A 5 5.17 33.74 8.35
CA CYS A 5 6.55 33.85 8.87
C CYS A 5 7.12 35.29 8.83
N ARG A 6 6.53 36.18 8.02
CA ARG A 6 6.94 37.58 7.92
C ARG A 6 6.44 38.49 9.06
N THR A 7 5.40 38.07 9.78
CA THR A 7 4.76 38.92 10.81
C THR A 7 5.22 38.63 12.24
N ALA A 8 5.75 37.45 12.51
CA ALA A 8 6.27 37.11 13.84
C ALA A 8 7.74 37.50 13.95
N ARG A 9 8.07 38.40 14.90
CA ARG A 9 9.47 38.83 15.16
C ARG A 9 10.27 37.65 15.74
N PRO A 10 11.42 37.27 15.14
CA PRO A 10 12.30 36.24 15.70
C PRO A 10 12.65 36.55 17.17
N GLY A 11 12.66 35.53 18.02
CA GLY A 11 12.99 35.67 19.45
C GLY A 11 11.79 35.95 20.37
N THR A 12 10.57 36.11 19.84
CA THR A 12 9.37 36.27 20.66
C THR A 12 8.75 34.94 21.09
N SER A 13 8.04 34.91 22.23
CA SER A 13 7.29 33.77 22.70
C SER A 13 6.27 33.28 21.64
N ALA A 14 5.62 34.21 20.93
CA ALA A 14 4.71 33.93 19.85
C ALA A 14 5.38 33.18 18.67
N TYR A 15 6.61 33.60 18.31
CA TYR A 15 7.39 32.95 17.27
C TYR A 15 7.72 31.48 17.63
N ARG A 16 8.15 31.25 18.89
CA ARG A 16 8.43 29.93 19.42
C ARG A 16 7.20 29.03 19.34
N SER A 17 6.05 29.50 19.84
CA SER A 17 4.79 28.72 19.81
C SER A 17 4.42 28.34 18.37
N TYR A 18 4.54 29.27 17.44
CA TYR A 18 4.24 29.05 16.04
C TYR A 18 5.12 27.96 15.39
N LEU A 19 6.45 28.01 15.63
CA LEU A 19 7.37 26.98 15.13
C LEU A 19 7.03 25.58 15.68
N LEU A 20 6.71 25.51 16.98
CA LEU A 20 6.32 24.26 17.63
C LEU A 20 4.98 23.73 17.12
N GLU A 21 3.99 24.58 16.88
CA GLU A 21 2.70 24.19 16.31
C GLU A 21 2.86 23.55 14.92
N ILE A 22 3.66 24.15 14.04
CA ILE A 22 3.96 23.58 12.72
C ILE A 22 4.66 22.22 12.86
N TYR A 23 5.66 22.13 13.74
CA TYR A 23 6.40 20.90 13.96
C TYR A 23 5.49 19.78 14.49
N VAL A 24 4.65 20.07 15.48
CA VAL A 24 3.69 19.11 16.02
C VAL A 24 2.66 18.68 14.96
N ALA A 25 2.20 19.60 14.11
CA ALA A 25 1.32 19.27 13.00
C ALA A 25 1.97 18.29 12.02
N LEU A 26 3.26 18.49 11.65
CA LEU A 26 4.02 17.57 10.82
C LEU A 26 4.17 16.19 11.47
N LEU A 27 4.49 16.15 12.78
CA LEU A 27 4.61 14.86 13.50
C LEU A 27 3.29 14.09 13.55
N ARG A 28 2.15 14.77 13.74
CA ARG A 28 0.81 14.14 13.72
C ARG A 28 0.52 13.57 12.34
N THR A 29 0.71 14.35 11.28
CA THR A 29 0.53 13.89 9.90
C THR A 29 1.45 12.70 9.58
N GLY A 30 2.70 12.73 10.04
CA GLY A 30 3.64 11.61 9.90
C GLY A 30 3.12 10.34 10.54
N ARG A 31 2.60 10.43 11.76
CA ARG A 31 2.02 9.29 12.48
C ARG A 31 0.82 8.71 11.73
N ASP A 32 -0.09 9.56 11.25
CA ASP A 32 -1.27 9.13 10.51
C ASP A 32 -0.92 8.42 9.19
N MET A 33 0.24 8.74 8.61
CA MET A 33 0.75 8.13 7.39
C MET A 33 1.82 7.04 7.65
N SER A 34 2.03 6.65 8.90
CA SER A 34 3.06 5.66 9.32
C SER A 34 4.48 6.05 8.88
N VAL A 35 4.76 7.36 8.84
CA VAL A 35 6.07 7.92 8.52
C VAL A 35 6.75 8.36 9.80
N ASN A 36 7.91 7.77 10.12
CA ASN A 36 8.70 8.18 11.27
C ASN A 36 9.67 9.30 10.87
N LEU A 37 9.40 10.53 11.33
CA LEU A 37 10.26 11.70 11.08
C LEU A 37 11.43 11.82 12.09
N ALA A 38 11.40 11.06 13.18
CA ALA A 38 12.42 11.13 14.24
C ALA A 38 13.75 10.43 13.88
N GLU A 39 13.81 9.68 12.80
CA GLU A 39 15.02 8.95 12.37
C GLU A 39 16.00 9.78 11.53
N SER A 40 15.72 11.05 11.28
CA SER A 40 16.64 11.96 10.58
C SER A 40 17.67 12.50 11.59
N GLY A 41 18.73 11.80 11.79
CA GLY A 41 19.98 11.96 12.58
C GLY A 41 20.38 13.26 13.30
N GLU A 42 19.67 14.34 13.17
CA GLU A 42 19.77 15.56 13.96
C GLU A 42 18.40 15.88 14.53
N GLU A 43 18.25 16.06 15.84
CA GLU A 43 16.96 16.36 16.45
C GLU A 43 16.43 17.72 15.97
N PRO A 44 15.42 17.75 15.06
CA PRO A 44 14.89 19.00 14.50
C PRO A 44 14.31 19.93 15.60
N LEU A 45 13.89 19.30 16.72
CA LEU A 45 13.33 20.00 17.86
C LEU A 45 14.36 20.92 18.52
N ASP A 46 15.60 20.47 18.72
CA ASP A 46 16.65 21.27 19.36
C ASP A 46 16.99 22.50 18.52
N ARG A 47 17.02 22.32 17.19
CA ARG A 47 17.23 23.46 16.27
C ARG A 47 16.08 24.48 16.32
N LEU A 48 14.84 24.02 16.44
CA LEU A 48 13.67 24.90 16.57
C LEU A 48 13.65 25.62 17.93
N LEU A 49 14.07 24.93 18.99
CA LEU A 49 14.16 25.48 20.33
C LEU A 49 15.26 26.58 20.45
N ALA A 50 16.30 26.53 19.63
CA ALA A 50 17.32 27.54 19.51
C ALA A 50 16.81 28.86 18.89
N LEU A 51 15.53 28.93 18.47
CA LEU A 51 14.88 30.09 17.87
C LEU A 51 15.63 30.64 16.65
N PRO A 52 15.81 29.84 15.60
CA PRO A 52 16.54 30.24 14.42
C PRO A 52 15.87 31.42 13.71
N PRO A 53 16.61 32.21 12.92
CA PRO A 53 16.03 33.22 12.04
C PRO A 53 14.98 32.60 11.09
N ALA A 54 13.99 33.40 10.66
CA ALA A 54 12.88 32.93 9.85
C ALA A 54 13.31 32.18 8.57
N GLU A 55 14.42 32.62 7.94
CA GLU A 55 14.94 31.93 6.74
C GLU A 55 15.52 30.54 7.06
N GLU A 56 16.16 30.38 8.19
CA GLU A 56 16.73 29.13 8.63
C GLU A 56 15.61 28.15 9.07
N ALA A 57 14.63 28.64 9.81
CA ALA A 57 13.42 27.87 10.16
C ALA A 57 12.68 27.40 8.91
N CYS A 58 12.55 28.28 7.91
CA CYS A 58 11.91 27.93 6.64
C CYS A 58 12.69 26.81 5.92
N ARG A 59 14.02 26.92 5.83
CA ARG A 59 14.87 25.87 5.25
C ARG A 59 14.78 24.54 6.00
N LEU A 60 14.67 24.59 7.32
CA LEU A 60 14.51 23.39 8.14
C LEU A 60 13.17 22.71 7.84
N PHE A 61 12.06 23.47 7.82
CA PHE A 61 10.76 22.91 7.49
C PHE A 61 10.64 22.41 6.05
N CYS A 62 11.29 23.06 5.07
CA CYS A 62 11.34 22.54 3.70
C CYS A 62 12.01 21.17 3.66
N ARG A 63 13.17 21.01 4.29
CA ARG A 63 13.85 19.70 4.38
C ARG A 63 13.00 18.64 5.05
N LEU A 64 12.34 18.97 6.17
CA LEU A 64 11.43 18.04 6.84
C LEU A 64 10.24 17.63 5.95
N CYS A 65 9.72 18.54 5.13
CA CYS A 65 8.67 18.23 4.17
C CYS A 65 9.18 17.35 3.02
N ASP A 66 10.39 17.58 2.53
CA ASP A 66 11.02 16.78 1.47
C ASP A 66 11.26 15.34 1.97
N ASP A 67 11.88 15.18 3.15
CA ASP A 67 12.09 13.89 3.82
C ASP A 67 10.75 13.18 4.08
N PHE A 68 9.73 13.93 4.49
CA PHE A 68 8.39 13.39 4.71
C PHE A 68 7.79 12.84 3.42
N THR A 69 7.87 13.58 2.32
CA THR A 69 7.30 13.16 1.04
C THR A 69 8.02 11.94 0.48
N GLU A 70 9.33 11.86 0.62
CA GLU A 70 10.15 10.73 0.20
C GLU A 70 9.81 9.46 1.00
N LYS A 71 9.78 9.54 2.34
CA LYS A 71 9.42 8.43 3.23
C LYS A 71 7.97 7.99 3.03
N ALA A 72 7.03 8.93 2.84
CA ALA A 72 5.64 8.61 2.56
C ALA A 72 5.46 7.89 1.22
N ALA A 73 6.21 8.28 0.19
CA ALA A 73 6.22 7.60 -1.10
C ALA A 73 6.79 6.17 -0.98
N SER A 74 7.89 6.00 -0.24
CA SER A 74 8.51 4.69 0.03
C SER A 74 7.54 3.77 0.80
N ASN A 75 6.89 4.26 1.85
CA ASN A 75 5.92 3.48 2.63
C ASN A 75 4.70 3.06 1.79
N ARG A 76 4.22 3.90 0.89
CA ARG A 76 3.12 3.55 -0.03
C ARG A 76 3.51 2.43 -0.99
N LEU A 77 4.73 2.44 -1.52
CA LEU A 77 5.25 1.36 -2.36
C LEU A 77 5.32 0.05 -1.57
N THR A 78 5.86 0.09 -0.34
CA THR A 78 5.94 -1.08 0.55
C THR A 78 4.55 -1.61 0.93
N ALA A 79 3.59 -0.74 1.26
CA ALA A 79 2.21 -1.13 1.55
C ALA A 79 1.51 -1.76 0.32
N GLY A 80 1.75 -1.22 -0.87
CA GLY A 80 1.24 -1.81 -2.12
C GLY A 80 1.79 -3.21 -2.36
N GLN A 81 3.07 -3.43 -2.17
CA GLN A 81 3.70 -4.73 -2.30
C GLN A 81 3.16 -5.75 -1.28
N GLN A 82 2.93 -5.33 -0.04
CA GLN A 82 2.32 -6.19 0.99
C GLN A 82 0.90 -6.63 0.60
N ILE A 83 0.08 -5.72 0.06
CA ILE A 83 -1.26 -6.06 -0.44
C ILE A 83 -1.17 -7.10 -1.55
N ILE A 84 -0.24 -6.95 -2.50
CA ILE A 84 -0.08 -7.91 -3.59
C ILE A 84 0.40 -9.27 -3.10
N GLN A 85 1.36 -9.29 -2.18
CA GLN A 85 1.82 -10.54 -1.57
C GLN A 85 0.69 -11.26 -0.82
N ALA A 86 -0.12 -10.53 -0.04
CA ALA A 86 -1.29 -11.07 0.63
C ALA A 86 -2.33 -11.60 -0.38
N ALA A 87 -2.56 -10.86 -1.49
CA ALA A 87 -3.44 -11.30 -2.57
C ALA A 87 -2.97 -12.61 -3.20
N GLN A 88 -1.71 -12.73 -3.57
CA GLN A 88 -1.14 -13.93 -4.16
C GLN A 88 -1.21 -15.13 -3.19
N THR A 89 -0.91 -14.91 -1.92
CA THR A 89 -1.05 -15.95 -0.87
C THR A 89 -2.49 -16.42 -0.75
N TYR A 90 -3.46 -15.49 -0.74
CA TYR A 90 -4.87 -15.83 -0.68
C TYR A 90 -5.34 -16.61 -1.92
N ILE A 91 -4.97 -16.18 -3.12
CA ILE A 91 -5.28 -16.88 -4.38
C ILE A 91 -4.73 -18.30 -4.34
N ASN A 92 -3.46 -18.48 -3.97
CA ASN A 92 -2.82 -19.80 -3.89
C ASN A 92 -3.46 -20.72 -2.86
N GLY A 93 -4.03 -20.18 -1.79
CA GLY A 93 -4.77 -20.98 -0.80
C GLY A 93 -6.23 -21.27 -1.15
N HIS A 94 -6.83 -20.52 -2.11
CA HIS A 94 -8.26 -20.57 -2.39
C HIS A 94 -8.59 -20.71 -3.88
N TYR A 95 -7.62 -21.02 -4.75
CA TYR A 95 -7.83 -21.14 -6.20
C TYR A 95 -8.89 -22.18 -6.57
N ALA A 96 -9.06 -23.21 -5.75
CA ALA A 96 -10.04 -24.27 -5.92
C ALA A 96 -11.50 -23.83 -5.65
N ASP A 97 -11.71 -22.67 -5.01
CA ASP A 97 -13.04 -22.11 -4.81
C ASP A 97 -13.58 -21.53 -6.14
N PRO A 98 -14.64 -22.12 -6.75
CA PRO A 98 -15.18 -21.61 -8.01
C PRO A 98 -15.77 -20.20 -7.88
N GLU A 99 -16.17 -19.80 -6.65
CA GLU A 99 -16.73 -18.48 -6.34
C GLU A 99 -15.64 -17.43 -6.03
N LEU A 100 -14.38 -17.74 -6.22
CA LEU A 100 -13.29 -16.77 -6.01
C LEU A 100 -13.32 -15.67 -7.07
N THR A 101 -13.73 -14.47 -6.66
CA THR A 101 -13.78 -13.26 -7.50
C THR A 101 -12.84 -12.17 -6.99
N ALA A 102 -12.56 -11.19 -7.85
CA ALA A 102 -11.79 -10.02 -7.45
C ALA A 102 -12.47 -9.23 -6.31
N GLU A 103 -13.80 -9.15 -6.32
CA GLU A 103 -14.56 -8.47 -5.27
C GLU A 103 -14.45 -9.19 -3.93
N LYS A 104 -14.50 -10.54 -3.94
CA LYS A 104 -14.33 -11.36 -2.73
C LYS A 104 -12.94 -11.14 -2.12
N LEU A 105 -11.91 -11.14 -2.97
CA LEU A 105 -10.54 -10.85 -2.57
C LEU A 105 -10.37 -9.42 -2.04
N CYS A 106 -10.93 -8.41 -2.73
CA CYS A 106 -10.86 -7.01 -2.30
C CYS A 106 -11.52 -6.79 -0.93
N ARG A 107 -12.64 -7.45 -0.67
CA ARG A 107 -13.28 -7.42 0.67
C ARG A 107 -12.39 -8.02 1.75
N HIS A 108 -11.71 -9.13 1.44
CA HIS A 108 -10.77 -9.76 2.37
C HIS A 108 -9.57 -8.87 2.68
N LEU A 109 -9.03 -8.17 1.67
CA LEU A 109 -7.87 -7.29 1.78
C LEU A 109 -8.23 -5.87 2.24
N HIS A 110 -9.52 -5.55 2.44
CA HIS A 110 -10.02 -4.22 2.82
C HIS A 110 -9.60 -3.11 1.84
N VAL A 111 -9.57 -3.40 0.54
CA VAL A 111 -9.23 -2.45 -0.52
C VAL A 111 -10.36 -2.29 -1.52
N SER A 112 -10.41 -1.13 -2.20
CA SER A 112 -11.39 -0.94 -3.27
C SER A 112 -11.01 -1.74 -4.53
N PRO A 113 -11.98 -2.27 -5.30
CA PRO A 113 -11.72 -3.02 -6.53
C PRO A 113 -10.91 -2.24 -7.57
N SER A 114 -11.19 -0.94 -7.74
CA SER A 114 -10.46 -0.08 -8.68
C SER A 114 -9.00 0.08 -8.29
N TYR A 115 -8.71 0.32 -7.00
CA TYR A 115 -7.36 0.43 -6.49
C TYR A 115 -6.61 -0.90 -6.64
N PHE A 116 -7.24 -2.01 -6.24
CA PHE A 116 -6.67 -3.35 -6.35
C PHE A 116 -6.32 -3.71 -7.79
N SER A 117 -7.24 -3.50 -8.75
CA SER A 117 -7.01 -3.83 -10.17
C SER A 117 -5.82 -3.09 -10.77
N ALA A 118 -5.71 -1.78 -10.49
CA ALA A 118 -4.58 -0.96 -10.95
C ALA A 118 -3.26 -1.41 -10.30
N LEU A 119 -3.28 -1.64 -8.99
CA LEU A 119 -2.12 -2.07 -8.22
C LEU A 119 -1.66 -3.47 -8.66
N PHE A 120 -2.59 -4.43 -8.77
CA PHE A 120 -2.28 -5.81 -9.15
C PHE A 120 -1.63 -5.88 -10.54
N LYS A 121 -2.23 -5.17 -11.52
CA LYS A 121 -1.67 -5.10 -12.88
C LYS A 121 -0.30 -4.44 -12.91
N ARG A 122 -0.08 -3.40 -12.12
CA ARG A 122 1.22 -2.71 -12.05
C ARG A 122 2.31 -3.59 -11.48
N GLU A 123 2.03 -4.31 -10.38
CA GLU A 123 3.04 -5.09 -9.66
C GLU A 123 3.28 -6.48 -10.26
N THR A 124 2.24 -7.10 -10.86
CA THR A 124 2.35 -8.47 -11.42
C THR A 124 2.45 -8.51 -12.95
N GLY A 125 2.19 -7.37 -13.62
CA GLY A 125 2.15 -7.29 -15.08
C GLY A 125 0.85 -7.81 -15.71
N GLN A 126 -0.04 -8.44 -14.94
CA GLN A 126 -1.26 -9.11 -15.44
C GLN A 126 -2.47 -8.79 -14.55
N ASN A 127 -3.69 -9.04 -15.07
CA ASN A 127 -4.90 -8.87 -14.27
C ASN A 127 -5.18 -10.08 -13.38
N PHE A 128 -6.04 -9.89 -12.35
CA PHE A 128 -6.43 -10.92 -11.40
C PHE A 128 -6.99 -12.18 -12.07
N SER A 129 -7.88 -12.03 -13.04
CA SER A 129 -8.54 -13.17 -13.71
C SER A 129 -7.53 -14.05 -14.46
N TYR A 130 -6.58 -13.42 -15.12
CA TYR A 130 -5.51 -14.13 -15.82
C TYR A 130 -4.61 -14.87 -14.82
N PHE A 131 -4.18 -14.20 -13.75
CA PHE A 131 -3.36 -14.80 -12.70
C PHE A 131 -4.06 -16.00 -12.03
N LEU A 132 -5.36 -15.87 -11.71
CA LEU A 132 -6.14 -16.98 -11.15
C LEU A 132 -6.25 -18.16 -12.15
N THR A 133 -6.47 -17.87 -13.44
CA THR A 133 -6.53 -18.91 -14.47
C THR A 133 -5.19 -19.62 -14.62
N GLU A 134 -4.07 -18.90 -14.68
CA GLU A 134 -2.74 -19.51 -14.71
C GLU A 134 -2.47 -20.39 -13.48
N THR A 135 -2.84 -19.91 -12.29
CA THR A 135 -2.71 -20.69 -11.05
C THR A 135 -3.50 -22.00 -11.13
N ARG A 136 -4.76 -21.94 -11.56
CA ARG A 136 -5.61 -23.12 -11.74
C ARG A 136 -5.06 -24.09 -12.78
N MET A 137 -4.59 -23.58 -13.93
CA MET A 137 -4.00 -24.41 -14.98
C MET A 137 -2.71 -25.09 -14.52
N GLY A 138 -1.84 -24.37 -13.80
CA GLY A 138 -0.63 -24.96 -13.22
C GLY A 138 -0.93 -26.12 -12.25
N GLN A 139 -1.94 -25.93 -11.39
CA GLN A 139 -2.38 -26.99 -10.47
C GLN A 139 -3.04 -28.15 -11.22
N ALA A 140 -3.87 -27.89 -12.24
CA ALA A 140 -4.47 -28.92 -13.08
C ALA A 140 -3.40 -29.77 -13.78
N MET A 141 -2.37 -29.14 -14.35
CA MET A 141 -1.23 -29.85 -14.97
C MET A 141 -0.52 -30.75 -13.95
N THR A 142 -0.30 -30.27 -12.73
CA THR A 142 0.33 -31.07 -11.66
C THR A 142 -0.52 -32.30 -11.31
N LEU A 143 -1.84 -32.14 -11.18
CA LEU A 143 -2.74 -33.25 -10.89
C LEU A 143 -2.82 -34.27 -12.03
N LEU A 144 -2.89 -33.78 -13.28
CA LEU A 144 -2.95 -34.68 -14.47
C LEU A 144 -1.65 -35.46 -14.65
N THR A 145 -0.50 -34.93 -14.30
CA THR A 145 0.78 -35.62 -14.45
C THR A 145 1.15 -36.49 -13.26
N GLY A 146 0.64 -36.13 -12.07
CA GLY A 146 0.97 -36.83 -10.80
C GLY A 146 -0.06 -37.84 -10.33
N THR A 147 -1.26 -37.93 -10.98
CA THR A 147 -2.35 -38.80 -10.54
C THR A 147 -3.09 -39.39 -11.73
N ASP A 148 -3.84 -40.48 -11.49
CA ASP A 148 -4.76 -41.12 -12.50
C ASP A 148 -6.16 -40.49 -12.49
N MET A 149 -6.32 -39.26 -12.04
CA MET A 149 -7.63 -38.58 -11.96
C MET A 149 -8.16 -38.27 -13.36
N LYS A 150 -9.48 -38.44 -13.51
CA LYS A 150 -10.17 -38.05 -14.76
C LYS A 150 -10.14 -36.54 -14.93
N THR A 151 -10.04 -36.05 -16.16
CA THR A 151 -9.96 -34.62 -16.50
C THR A 151 -11.11 -33.80 -15.88
N ALA A 152 -12.35 -34.35 -15.85
CA ALA A 152 -13.49 -33.69 -15.22
C ALA A 152 -13.28 -33.49 -13.71
N THR A 153 -12.78 -34.51 -13.01
CA THR A 153 -12.49 -34.46 -11.58
C THR A 153 -11.35 -33.45 -11.28
N VAL A 154 -10.33 -33.38 -12.16
CA VAL A 154 -9.28 -32.42 -12.05
C VAL A 154 -9.82 -30.98 -12.22
N ALA A 155 -10.70 -30.74 -13.21
CA ALA A 155 -11.32 -29.44 -13.43
C ALA A 155 -12.11 -28.98 -12.19
N GLU A 156 -12.90 -29.84 -11.57
CA GLU A 156 -13.61 -29.56 -10.32
C GLU A 156 -12.63 -29.26 -9.16
N ALA A 157 -11.57 -30.05 -9.03
CA ALA A 157 -10.58 -29.91 -7.96
C ALA A 157 -9.80 -28.59 -8.03
N VAL A 158 -9.66 -27.99 -9.23
CA VAL A 158 -9.00 -26.70 -9.39
C VAL A 158 -9.97 -25.52 -9.49
N GLY A 159 -11.26 -25.72 -9.20
CA GLY A 159 -12.26 -24.65 -9.17
C GLY A 159 -12.72 -24.16 -10.54
N ILE A 160 -12.58 -25.01 -11.57
CA ILE A 160 -13.14 -24.76 -12.91
C ILE A 160 -14.43 -25.59 -13.02
N PRO A 161 -15.63 -24.99 -12.89
CA PRO A 161 -16.86 -25.72 -13.03
C PRO A 161 -16.93 -26.30 -14.44
N CYS A 162 -17.23 -27.61 -14.52
CA CYS A 162 -17.37 -28.31 -15.80
C CYS A 162 -18.61 -27.79 -16.51
N LEU A 163 -18.45 -26.92 -17.51
CA LEU A 163 -19.53 -26.41 -18.35
C LEU A 163 -20.16 -27.49 -19.27
N LEU A 164 -19.67 -28.73 -19.23
CA LEU A 164 -20.16 -29.82 -20.08
C LEU A 164 -21.50 -30.43 -19.61
N TYR A 165 -22.00 -30.03 -18.43
CA TYR A 165 -23.28 -30.53 -17.91
C TYR A 165 -24.45 -29.56 -18.05
N THR A 166 -24.32 -28.44 -18.75
CA THR A 166 -25.42 -27.50 -19.01
C THR A 166 -26.02 -27.63 -20.42
N SER A 167 -25.76 -28.74 -21.14
CA SER A 167 -26.38 -28.99 -22.43
C SER A 167 -27.22 -30.28 -22.33
N ASP A 168 -28.30 -30.27 -21.55
CA ASP A 168 -29.46 -31.11 -21.73
C ASP A 168 -30.62 -30.52 -20.94
N ALA A 169 -31.34 -29.57 -21.57
CA ALA A 169 -32.76 -29.31 -21.31
C ALA A 169 -33.38 -28.66 -22.54
#